data_02e9e656e5b7f2000fec3e1429d81009
#
_entry.id   02e9e656e5b7f2000fec3e1429d81009
#
_cell.length_a   1.000
_cell.length_b   1.000
_cell.length_c   1.000
_cell.angle_alpha   90.00
_cell.angle_beta   90.00
_cell.angle_gamma   90.00
#
_symmetry.space_group_name_H-M   'P 1'
#
loop_
_entity.id
_entity.type
_entity.pdbx_description
1 polymer ?
#
loop_
_entity_poly.entity_id
_entity_poly.type
_entity_poly.pdbx_seq_one_letter_code
_entity_poly.pdbx_strand_id
1 'polypeptide(L)'
;MKKFLVLVSFLTILLVGCSSSPTKKAEGKWQNKNGDIITVKDNTLKVSSEGLSMEGSIKDDKKHKDLAKINLAGENFYIKVDKKTIYALEEPDEKPSAEDKFKKID
;
A
#
# COMPACT_ATOMS: atom_id res chain seq x y z
N MET A 1 -11.07 35.71 16.05
CA MET A 1 -11.42 35.73 14.64
C MET A 1 -10.37 35.13 13.78
N LYS A 2 -9.23 35.78 13.74
CA LYS A 2 -8.14 35.29 12.91
C LYS A 2 -7.71 33.89 13.28
N LYS A 3 -7.81 33.59 14.56
CA LYS A 3 -7.42 32.28 15.01
C LYS A 3 -8.25 31.16 14.41
N PHE A 4 -9.49 31.45 14.16
CA PHE A 4 -10.36 30.47 13.56
C PHE A 4 -9.94 30.14 12.15
N LEU A 5 -9.49 31.15 11.45
CA LEU A 5 -9.03 30.94 10.09
C LEU A 5 -7.85 30.00 10.07
N VAL A 6 -6.97 30.17 11.04
CA VAL A 6 -5.79 29.31 11.15
C VAL A 6 -6.21 27.87 11.41
N LEU A 7 -7.18 27.69 12.28
CA LEU A 7 -7.64 26.36 12.59
C LEU A 7 -8.26 25.71 11.38
N VAL A 8 -8.99 26.46 10.61
CA VAL A 8 -9.60 25.92 9.41
C VAL A 8 -8.53 25.43 8.45
N SER A 9 -7.50 26.22 8.27
CA SER A 9 -6.41 25.82 7.41
C SER A 9 -5.76 24.54 7.87
N PHE A 10 -5.61 24.43 9.15
CA PHE A 10 -5.01 23.25 9.72
C PHE A 10 -5.84 22.02 9.44
N LEU A 11 -7.13 22.12 9.56
CA LEU A 11 -8.00 21.02 9.25
C LEU A 11 -7.91 20.61 7.80
N THR A 12 -7.75 21.59 6.93
CA THR A 12 -7.59 21.31 5.51
C THR A 12 -6.37 20.43 5.28
N ILE A 13 -5.31 20.71 5.99
CA ILE A 13 -4.10 19.91 5.86
C ILE A 13 -4.35 18.48 6.26
N LEU A 14 -5.12 18.28 7.31
CA LEU A 14 -5.46 16.93 7.74
C LEU A 14 -6.24 16.19 6.67
N LEU A 15 -7.12 16.88 5.99
CA LEU A 15 -7.88 16.26 4.91
C LEU A 15 -6.97 15.82 3.79
N VAL A 16 -5.97 16.62 3.49
CA VAL A 16 -5.01 16.24 2.48
C VAL A 16 -4.29 14.98 2.90
N GLY A 17 -3.94 14.89 4.18
CA GLY A 17 -3.32 13.69 4.69
C GLY A 17 -4.21 12.46 4.55
N CYS A 18 -5.52 12.64 4.67
CA CYS A 18 -6.44 11.54 4.51
C CYS A 18 -6.54 11.07 3.07
N SER A 19 -6.06 11.88 2.13
CA SER A 19 -6.06 11.52 0.72
C SER A 19 -4.78 10.82 0.32
N SER A 20 -4.11 10.20 1.24
CA SER A 20 -2.87 9.51 0.94
C SER A 20 -3.04 8.49 -0.17
N SER A 21 -2.04 8.39 -1.01
CA SER A 21 -2.06 7.47 -2.13
C SER A 21 -1.99 6.02 -1.66
N PRO A 22 -2.40 5.07 -2.50
CA PRO A 22 -2.26 3.66 -2.14
C PRO A 22 -0.83 3.25 -1.80
N THR A 23 0.15 3.79 -2.50
CA THR A 23 1.55 3.48 -2.21
C THR A 23 1.92 3.90 -0.81
N LYS A 24 1.49 5.10 -0.40
CA LYS A 24 1.78 5.57 0.95
C LYS A 24 1.05 4.77 2.01
N LYS A 25 -0.17 4.39 1.72
CA LYS A 25 -0.94 3.56 2.65
C LYS A 25 -0.31 2.19 2.80
N ALA A 26 0.39 1.73 1.79
CA ALA A 26 1.02 0.42 1.81
C ALA A 26 2.36 0.41 2.54
N GLU A 27 2.88 1.56 2.95
CA GLU A 27 4.15 1.59 3.65
C GLU A 27 4.08 0.82 4.97
N GLY A 28 5.17 0.12 5.28
CA GLY A 28 5.26 -0.67 6.48
C GLY A 28 5.60 -2.12 6.19
N LYS A 29 5.38 -2.96 7.17
CA LYS A 29 5.60 -4.39 7.02
C LYS A 29 4.29 -5.13 7.14
N TRP A 30 4.11 -6.11 6.28
CA TRP A 30 2.87 -6.87 6.19
C TRP A 30 3.20 -8.35 6.09
N GLN A 31 2.39 -9.18 6.72
CA GLN A 31 2.64 -10.61 6.75
C GLN A 31 1.37 -11.38 6.45
N ASN A 32 1.50 -12.44 5.64
CA ASN A 32 0.37 -13.32 5.37
C ASN A 32 0.40 -14.52 6.32
N LYS A 33 -0.58 -15.40 6.16
CA LYS A 33 -0.69 -16.55 7.04
C LYS A 33 0.44 -17.57 6.86
N ASN A 34 1.14 -17.50 5.73
CA ASN A 34 2.25 -18.41 5.46
C ASN A 34 3.59 -17.88 5.98
N GLY A 35 3.58 -16.69 6.55
CA GLY A 35 4.80 -16.09 7.07
C GLY A 35 5.56 -15.24 6.07
N ASP A 36 5.07 -15.11 4.85
CA ASP A 36 5.70 -14.23 3.87
C ASP A 36 5.54 -12.80 4.30
N ILE A 37 6.58 -12.00 4.11
CA ILE A 37 6.57 -10.61 4.54
C ILE A 37 6.79 -9.69 3.37
N ILE A 38 5.96 -8.66 3.29
CA ILE A 38 6.11 -7.57 2.33
C ILE A 38 6.51 -6.33 3.10
N THR A 39 7.59 -5.69 2.69
CA THR A 39 8.03 -4.43 3.27
C THR A 39 7.97 -3.37 2.19
N VAL A 40 7.27 -2.28 2.47
CA VAL A 40 7.15 -1.16 1.55
C VAL A 40 7.72 0.08 2.20
N LYS A 41 8.66 0.70 1.51
CA LYS A 41 9.25 1.95 1.97
C LYS A 41 9.52 2.83 0.75
N ASP A 42 8.98 4.03 0.78
CA ASP A 42 9.07 4.96 -0.35
C ASP A 42 8.48 4.28 -1.58
N ASN A 43 9.23 4.15 -2.64
CA ASN A 43 8.75 3.50 -3.85
C ASN A 43 9.38 2.13 -4.07
N THR A 44 9.86 1.53 -2.99
CA THR A 44 10.50 0.22 -3.05
C THR A 44 9.69 -0.79 -2.28
N LEU A 45 9.55 -1.97 -2.84
CA LEU A 45 8.85 -3.07 -2.21
C LEU A 45 9.79 -4.26 -2.12
N LYS A 46 9.80 -4.92 -0.97
CA LYS A 46 10.62 -6.10 -0.74
C LYS A 46 9.73 -7.23 -0.27
N VAL A 47 9.84 -8.37 -0.92
CA VAL A 47 9.09 -9.55 -0.55
C VAL A 47 10.05 -10.60 -0.01
N SER A 48 9.79 -11.09 1.19
CA SER A 48 10.59 -12.15 1.80
C SER A 48 9.73 -13.37 2.00
N SER A 49 10.21 -14.51 1.54
CA SER A 49 9.49 -15.77 1.63
C SER A 49 10.49 -16.91 1.75
N GLU A 50 10.35 -17.70 2.80
CA GLU A 50 11.18 -18.89 3.00
C GLU A 50 12.69 -18.62 2.90
N GLY A 51 13.12 -17.51 3.48
CA GLY A 51 14.54 -17.15 3.47
C GLY A 51 15.02 -16.47 2.21
N LEU A 52 14.18 -16.36 1.21
CA LEU A 52 14.52 -15.67 -0.01
C LEU A 52 13.85 -14.29 -0.03
N SER A 53 14.48 -13.33 -0.68
CA SER A 53 13.88 -12.03 -0.79
C SER A 53 14.08 -11.48 -2.19
N MET A 54 13.10 -10.69 -2.62
CA MET A 54 13.13 -10.03 -3.92
C MET A 54 12.72 -8.58 -3.71
N GLU A 55 13.31 -7.70 -4.50
CA GLU A 55 12.96 -6.29 -4.46
C GLU A 55 12.30 -5.87 -5.77
N GLY A 56 11.36 -4.97 -5.65
CA GLY A 56 10.69 -4.40 -6.80
C GLY A 56 10.34 -2.96 -6.53
N SER A 57 9.59 -2.38 -7.44
CA SER A 57 9.13 -1.01 -7.30
C SER A 57 7.63 -1.00 -7.07
N ILE A 58 7.15 0.07 -6.44
CA ILE A 58 5.74 0.25 -6.19
C ILE A 58 5.39 1.71 -6.44
N LYS A 59 4.27 1.94 -7.09
CA LYS A 59 3.77 3.29 -7.34
C LYS A 59 2.27 3.25 -7.49
N ASP A 60 1.63 4.41 -7.40
CA ASP A 60 0.19 4.48 -7.60
C ASP A 60 -0.16 4.10 -9.03
N ASP A 61 -1.26 3.37 -9.19
CA ASP A 61 -1.73 3.05 -10.52
C ASP A 61 -2.53 4.21 -11.06
N LYS A 62 -2.21 4.64 -12.28
CA LYS A 62 -2.87 5.80 -12.87
C LYS A 62 -4.32 5.54 -13.23
N LYS A 63 -4.65 4.33 -13.60
CA LYS A 63 -6.00 3.97 -14.02
C LYS A 63 -6.89 3.56 -12.86
N HIS A 64 -6.31 3.06 -11.79
CA HIS A 64 -7.06 2.57 -10.63
C HIS A 64 -6.56 3.30 -9.39
N LYS A 65 -7.24 4.36 -9.03
CA LYS A 65 -6.76 5.26 -7.97
C LYS A 65 -6.66 4.62 -6.58
N ASP A 66 -7.36 3.54 -6.37
CA ASP A 66 -7.33 2.85 -5.09
C ASP A 66 -6.31 1.71 -5.05
N LEU A 67 -5.52 1.55 -6.11
CA LEU A 67 -4.53 0.49 -6.19
C LEU A 67 -3.13 1.04 -6.34
N ALA A 68 -2.16 0.28 -5.80
CA ALA A 68 -0.76 0.51 -6.08
C ALA A 68 -0.30 -0.56 -7.05
N LYS A 69 0.53 -0.18 -8.00
CA LYS A 69 1.07 -1.09 -8.99
C LYS A 69 2.48 -1.48 -8.62
N ILE A 70 2.75 -2.76 -8.64
CA ILE A 70 4.05 -3.32 -8.29
C ILE A 70 4.70 -3.91 -9.52
N ASN A 71 5.98 -3.64 -9.69
CA ASN A 71 6.79 -4.32 -10.69
C ASN A 71 7.81 -5.16 -9.94
N LEU A 72 7.71 -6.47 -10.09
CA LEU A 72 8.56 -7.40 -9.38
C LEU A 72 9.04 -8.44 -10.36
N ALA A 73 10.36 -8.53 -10.55
CA ALA A 73 10.95 -9.50 -11.49
C ALA A 73 10.39 -9.37 -12.91
N GLY A 74 10.07 -8.14 -13.31
CA GLY A 74 9.56 -7.90 -14.66
C GLY A 74 8.07 -8.13 -14.81
N GLU A 75 7.39 -8.53 -13.76
CA GLU A 75 5.95 -8.75 -13.80
C GLU A 75 5.22 -7.69 -13.00
N ASN A 76 4.00 -7.39 -13.40
CA ASN A 76 3.18 -6.40 -12.74
C ASN A 76 2.15 -7.07 -11.83
N PHE A 77 2.05 -6.55 -10.62
CA PHE A 77 1.03 -6.96 -9.67
C PHE A 77 0.39 -5.71 -9.11
N TYR A 78 -0.67 -5.88 -8.36
CA TYR A 78 -1.38 -4.76 -7.77
C TYR A 78 -1.66 -5.02 -6.31
N ILE A 79 -1.71 -3.96 -5.53
CA ILE A 79 -2.04 -4.05 -4.10
C ILE A 79 -3.22 -3.13 -3.82
N LYS A 80 -4.21 -3.68 -3.13
CA LYS A 80 -5.30 -2.89 -2.61
C LYS A 80 -5.13 -2.79 -1.10
N VAL A 81 -5.11 -1.57 -0.57
CA VAL A 81 -4.93 -1.35 0.86
C VAL A 81 -6.27 -1.07 1.51
N ASP A 82 -6.55 -1.79 2.57
CA ASP A 82 -7.77 -1.62 3.34
C ASP A 82 -7.40 -1.57 4.82
N LYS A 83 -7.16 -0.34 5.32
CA LYS A 83 -6.75 -0.11 6.70
C LYS A 83 -5.44 -0.85 7.01
N LYS A 84 -5.48 -1.85 7.87
CA LYS A 84 -4.28 -2.59 8.25
C LYS A 84 -4.14 -3.90 7.50
N THR A 85 -4.77 -3.99 6.35
CA THR A 85 -4.74 -5.19 5.52
C THR A 85 -4.41 -4.78 4.09
N ILE A 86 -3.62 -5.58 3.40
CA ILE A 86 -3.42 -5.39 1.98
C ILE A 86 -3.75 -6.69 1.27
N TYR A 87 -4.24 -6.55 0.05
CA TYR A 87 -4.56 -7.69 -0.80
C TYR A 87 -3.67 -7.64 -2.03
N ALA A 88 -3.01 -8.74 -2.33
CA ALA A 88 -2.19 -8.85 -3.53
C ALA A 88 -3.08 -9.34 -4.67
N LEU A 89 -3.02 -8.64 -5.79
CA LEU A 89 -3.84 -8.94 -6.95
C LEU A 89 -2.93 -9.11 -8.17
N GLU A 90 -3.26 -10.06 -9.01
CA GLU A 90 -2.53 -10.23 -10.27
C GLU A 90 -3.04 -9.27 -11.33
N GLU A 91 -4.31 -8.91 -11.25
CA GLU A 91 -4.93 -7.97 -12.18
C GLU A 91 -5.70 -6.91 -11.42
N PRO A 92 -5.81 -5.70 -12.00
CA PRO A 92 -6.44 -4.59 -11.25
C PRO A 92 -7.91 -4.81 -10.93
N ASP A 93 -8.62 -5.57 -11.73
CA ASP A 93 -10.05 -5.81 -11.53
C ASP A 93 -10.33 -7.13 -10.81
N GLU A 94 -9.29 -7.79 -10.34
CA GLU A 94 -9.44 -9.03 -9.61
C GLU A 94 -10.08 -8.77 -8.25
N LYS A 95 -10.92 -9.68 -7.79
CA LYS A 95 -11.53 -9.55 -6.47
C LYS A 95 -10.55 -9.96 -5.38
N PRO A 96 -10.45 -9.18 -4.31
CA PRO A 96 -9.57 -9.55 -3.20
C PRO A 96 -9.93 -10.93 -2.64
N SER A 97 -8.91 -11.71 -2.36
CA SER A 97 -9.07 -13.04 -1.80
C SER A 97 -8.42 -13.12 -0.43
N ALA A 98 -9.02 -13.87 0.47
CA ALA A 98 -8.46 -14.05 1.80
C ALA A 98 -7.11 -14.75 1.75
N GLU A 99 -6.84 -15.51 0.70
CA GLU A 99 -5.56 -16.21 0.56
C GLU A 99 -4.42 -15.25 0.22
N ASP A 100 -4.75 -14.15 -0.41
CA ASP A 100 -3.77 -13.14 -0.81
C ASP A 100 -3.74 -11.97 0.13
N LYS A 101 -4.19 -12.17 1.36
CA LYS A 101 -4.29 -11.11 2.35
C LYS A 101 -3.05 -11.05 3.23
N PHE A 102 -2.55 -9.84 3.43
CA PHE A 102 -1.44 -9.58 4.33
C PHE A 102 -1.91 -8.60 5.40
N LYS A 103 -1.51 -8.82 6.63
CA LYS A 103 -1.85 -7.94 7.73
C LYS A 103 -0.65 -7.15 8.18
N LYS A 104 -0.86 -5.93 8.59
CA LYS A 104 0.23 -5.07 9.05
C LYS A 104 0.79 -5.59 10.36
N ILE A 105 2.12 -5.65 10.45
CA ILE A 105 2.80 -6.20 11.62
C ILE A 105 3.72 -5.23 12.33
N ASP A 106 3.88 -4.01 11.83
CA ASP A 106 4.73 -3.02 12.52
C ASP A 106 3.96 -1.84 13.08
#